data_1456a35a218656af3628f2fae7935d00
#
_entry.id   1456a35a218656af3628f2fae7935d00
#
_cell.length_a   1.000
_cell.length_b   1.000
_cell.length_c   1.000
_cell.angle_alpha   90.00
_cell.angle_beta   90.00
_cell.angle_gamma   90.00
#
_symmetry.space_group_name_H-M   'P 1'
#
loop_
_entity.id
_entity.type
_entity.pdbx_description
1 polymer ?
#
loop_
_entity_poly.entity_id
_entity_poly.type
_entity_poly.pdbx_seq_one_letter_code
_entity_poly.pdbx_strand_id
1 'polypeptide(L)'
;MMTRLMAAQRMAIAVAMIAGCGSSPATTSVSAAGAPTIKTSAALNGAVIVTLSDPGATIYYTLDGSTPTVNSTQYLAPFLVASNVTVKAIGEVSGEAASPVASQAFAPNLAPGTLVWSDEFSNSTGSNAAPNSATWTYDTGAGGWGNQELETYCSWGSNASPCSASHPSVYVGTDGYLHIVAQQPANGVYTSARMKSQGLFSLPYGRIEARMQLPEGQGLWPAFWLMGNNIATVGWPACGEMDVMEHVNAPVPDWIAGSVHMPSGSLTLQFPGVTGQSFSAASGAWHVYGMIWSKGMVQYYVDSPANVYASYTPASLTGQAGAVWPFDSGNSSFVILNLAVGGNFPGSPTGTATFPAEMLVDYVRVYTQ
;
A
#
# COMPACT_ATOMS: atom_id res chain seq x y z
N MET A 1 60.51 -47.74 3.06
CA MET A 1 61.54 -48.14 2.09
C MET A 1 61.91 -46.93 1.27
N MET A 2 63.18 -46.52 1.37
CA MET A 2 63.97 -45.57 0.58
C MET A 2 63.50 -44.11 0.54
N THR A 3 64.02 -43.20 1.34
CA THR A 3 65.36 -42.56 1.46
C THR A 3 65.94 -42.04 0.15
N ARG A 4 66.07 -40.67 0.09
CA ARG A 4 67.25 -39.85 -0.35
C ARG A 4 66.81 -38.38 -0.40
N LEU A 5 67.27 -37.47 0.36
CA LEU A 5 68.52 -36.82 0.77
C LEU A 5 69.21 -36.02 -0.38
N MET A 6 69.53 -34.75 -0.03
CA MET A 6 70.60 -33.83 -0.55
C MET A 6 70.07 -32.88 -1.68
N ALA A 7 70.47 -31.59 -1.74
CA ALA A 7 71.61 -30.86 -1.16
C ALA A 7 71.30 -29.37 -1.11
N ALA A 8 71.86 -28.69 -0.15
CA ALA A 8 71.94 -27.21 0.00
C ALA A 8 72.92 -26.60 -1.00
N GLN A 9 72.57 -25.47 -1.62
CA GLN A 9 73.51 -24.54 -2.23
C GLN A 9 73.25 -23.14 -1.74
N ARG A 10 74.11 -22.59 -0.97
CA ARG A 10 74.17 -21.18 -0.58
C ARG A 10 74.73 -20.37 -1.76
N MET A 11 73.97 -19.34 -2.16
CA MET A 11 74.49 -18.31 -3.05
C MET A 11 74.25 -16.95 -2.42
N ALA A 12 75.31 -16.28 -2.05
CA ALA A 12 75.32 -14.90 -1.57
C ALA A 12 75.04 -13.97 -2.75
N ILE A 13 74.11 -13.07 -2.62
CA ILE A 13 73.86 -12.00 -3.59
C ILE A 13 73.76 -10.68 -2.84
N ALA A 14 74.45 -9.74 -3.39
CA ALA A 14 74.70 -8.39 -2.92
C ALA A 14 73.46 -7.57 -2.70
N VAL A 15 73.45 -6.77 -1.63
CA VAL A 15 72.45 -5.73 -1.34
C VAL A 15 72.70 -4.55 -2.28
N ALA A 16 71.82 -4.33 -3.24
CA ALA A 16 71.70 -3.07 -3.96
C ALA A 16 70.57 -2.25 -3.29
N MET A 17 70.93 -1.17 -2.60
CA MET A 17 70.02 -0.16 -2.16
C MET A 17 69.45 0.58 -3.38
N ILE A 18 68.17 0.34 -3.68
CA ILE A 18 67.38 1.19 -4.58
C ILE A 18 66.57 2.14 -3.71
N ALA A 19 66.84 3.43 -3.82
CA ALA A 19 66.06 4.49 -3.26
C ALA A 19 64.61 4.42 -3.92
N GLY A 20 63.65 3.82 -3.23
CA GLY A 20 62.26 3.79 -3.65
C GLY A 20 61.63 5.15 -3.43
N CYS A 21 61.24 5.84 -4.53
CA CYS A 21 60.27 6.91 -4.51
C CYS A 21 59.00 6.39 -3.83
N GLY A 22 58.63 6.97 -2.70
CA GLY A 22 57.37 6.67 -2.04
C GLY A 22 56.20 7.15 -2.90
N SER A 23 55.56 6.24 -3.60
CA SER A 23 54.20 6.46 -4.11
C SER A 23 53.27 6.39 -2.90
N SER A 24 52.72 7.53 -2.47
CA SER A 24 51.58 7.58 -1.59
C SER A 24 50.48 6.69 -2.19
N PRO A 25 49.78 5.87 -1.37
CA PRO A 25 48.65 5.14 -1.88
C PRO A 25 47.65 6.17 -2.45
N ALA A 26 47.28 6.01 -3.70
CA ALA A 26 46.18 6.76 -4.27
C ALA A 26 44.94 6.46 -3.41
N THR A 27 44.50 7.45 -2.66
CA THR A 27 43.15 7.43 -2.08
C THR A 27 42.17 7.40 -3.25
N THR A 28 41.66 6.23 -3.60
CA THR A 28 40.51 6.12 -4.46
C THR A 28 39.41 6.91 -3.76
N SER A 29 39.11 8.10 -4.25
CA SER A 29 37.92 8.83 -3.85
C SER A 29 36.74 7.98 -4.29
N VAL A 30 36.08 7.33 -3.31
CA VAL A 30 34.79 6.69 -3.55
C VAL A 30 33.86 7.82 -4.00
N SER A 31 33.33 7.70 -5.21
CA SER A 31 32.29 8.63 -5.67
C SER A 31 31.13 8.60 -4.66
N ALA A 32 30.62 9.74 -4.26
CA ALA A 32 29.46 9.80 -3.40
C ALA A 32 28.22 9.98 -4.28
N ALA A 33 27.14 9.28 -3.94
CA ALA A 33 25.82 9.53 -4.52
C ALA A 33 25.42 11.00 -4.36
N GLY A 34 24.68 11.55 -5.31
CA GLY A 34 24.10 12.90 -5.18
C GLY A 34 23.08 12.94 -4.03
N ALA A 35 22.84 14.12 -3.44
CA ALA A 35 21.74 14.24 -2.47
C ALA A 35 20.40 14.05 -3.19
N PRO A 36 19.44 13.27 -2.64
CA PRO A 36 18.10 13.14 -3.20
C PRO A 36 17.39 14.50 -3.35
N THR A 37 16.62 14.67 -4.41
CA THR A 37 15.74 15.83 -4.55
C THR A 37 14.44 15.58 -3.83
N ILE A 38 13.95 16.58 -3.07
CA ILE A 38 12.64 16.58 -2.44
C ILE A 38 11.73 17.49 -3.26
N LYS A 39 10.72 16.93 -3.92
CA LYS A 39 9.70 17.64 -4.67
C LYS A 39 8.36 17.52 -3.99
N THR A 40 7.51 18.52 -4.18
CA THR A 40 6.14 18.50 -3.63
C THR A 40 5.13 18.84 -4.72
N SER A 41 3.97 18.21 -4.63
CA SER A 41 2.74 18.66 -5.29
C SER A 41 1.71 19.02 -4.23
N ALA A 42 0.86 20.01 -4.54
CA ALA A 42 -0.17 20.43 -3.61
C ALA A 42 -1.20 19.32 -3.39
N ALA A 43 -1.58 19.12 -2.14
CA ALA A 43 -2.79 18.43 -1.72
C ALA A 43 -3.81 19.46 -1.21
N LEU A 44 -4.75 19.10 -0.36
CA LEU A 44 -5.78 20.02 0.10
C LEU A 44 -5.33 20.77 1.37
N ASN A 45 -5.81 21.98 1.55
CA ASN A 45 -5.68 22.78 2.77
C ASN A 45 -4.24 22.99 3.27
N GLY A 46 -3.25 22.99 2.38
CA GLY A 46 -1.84 23.18 2.72
C GLY A 46 -1.05 21.89 2.98
N ALA A 47 -1.70 20.75 2.94
CA ALA A 47 -0.99 19.46 2.86
C ALA A 47 -0.28 19.31 1.50
N VAL A 48 0.71 18.45 1.43
CA VAL A 48 1.48 18.18 0.21
C VAL A 48 1.73 16.70 0.01
N ILE A 49 1.89 16.28 -1.24
CA ILE A 49 2.44 14.98 -1.59
C ILE A 49 3.93 15.17 -1.86
N VAL A 50 4.75 14.43 -1.13
CA VAL A 50 6.22 14.47 -1.25
C VAL A 50 6.67 13.36 -2.19
N THR A 51 7.52 13.74 -3.14
CA THR A 51 8.23 12.82 -4.05
C THR A 51 9.73 12.98 -3.84
N LEU A 52 10.41 11.88 -3.55
CA LEU A 52 11.87 11.83 -3.46
C LEU A 52 12.43 11.24 -4.76
N SER A 53 13.55 11.79 -5.26
CA SER A 53 14.18 11.30 -6.48
C SER A 53 15.69 11.40 -6.40
N ASP A 54 16.36 10.29 -6.68
CA ASP A 54 17.81 10.17 -6.89
C ASP A 54 18.04 9.00 -7.87
N PRO A 55 18.19 9.29 -9.17
CA PRO A 55 18.28 8.25 -10.19
C PRO A 55 19.47 7.32 -9.97
N GLY A 56 19.22 6.03 -9.87
CA GLY A 56 20.23 4.99 -9.67
C GLY A 56 20.55 4.69 -8.21
N ALA A 57 20.01 5.45 -7.26
CA ALA A 57 20.20 5.20 -5.84
C ALA A 57 18.95 4.60 -5.17
N THR A 58 19.18 3.82 -4.13
CA THR A 58 18.14 3.49 -3.16
C THR A 58 18.00 4.64 -2.17
N ILE A 59 16.80 5.18 -2.02
CA ILE A 59 16.55 6.32 -1.14
C ILE A 59 16.00 5.83 0.20
N TYR A 60 16.59 6.33 1.30
CA TYR A 60 16.11 6.14 2.68
C TYR A 60 15.73 7.48 3.29
N TYR A 61 14.66 7.53 4.08
CA TYR A 61 14.17 8.78 4.64
C TYR A 61 13.65 8.64 6.08
N THR A 62 13.51 9.79 6.73
CA THR A 62 12.88 9.96 8.05
C THR A 62 11.88 11.11 8.01
N LEU A 63 10.88 11.09 8.89
CA LEU A 63 9.86 12.13 9.04
C LEU A 63 9.99 12.91 10.35
N ASP A 64 10.80 12.42 11.28
CA ASP A 64 11.00 13.00 12.63
C ASP A 64 12.20 13.95 12.70
N GLY A 65 12.86 14.21 11.57
CA GLY A 65 14.04 15.06 11.49
C GLY A 65 15.35 14.39 11.94
N SER A 66 15.34 13.10 12.32
CA SER A 66 16.56 12.33 12.55
C SER A 66 17.36 12.16 11.26
N THR A 67 18.65 11.92 11.36
CA THR A 67 19.50 11.65 10.18
C THR A 67 19.18 10.26 9.65
N PRO A 68 18.73 10.11 8.38
CA PRO A 68 18.46 8.80 7.80
C PRO A 68 19.74 7.98 7.62
N THR A 69 19.57 6.67 7.70
CA THR A 69 20.59 5.64 7.44
C THR A 69 19.98 4.57 6.55
N VAL A 70 20.77 3.61 6.09
CA VAL A 70 20.29 2.43 5.34
C VAL A 70 19.28 1.56 6.11
N ASN A 71 19.16 1.77 7.41
CA ASN A 71 18.16 1.12 8.27
C ASN A 71 16.90 1.96 8.45
N SER A 72 16.85 3.16 7.86
CA SER A 72 15.66 4.01 7.87
C SER A 72 14.63 3.51 6.85
N THR A 73 13.46 4.13 6.83
CA THR A 73 12.40 3.78 5.88
C THR A 73 12.86 3.98 4.44
N GLN A 74 12.75 2.94 3.61
CA GLN A 74 13.02 3.03 2.18
C GLN A 74 11.90 3.80 1.48
N TYR A 75 12.25 4.74 0.61
CA TYR A 75 11.28 5.43 -0.23
C TYR A 75 10.86 4.57 -1.41
N LEU A 76 9.56 4.27 -1.50
CA LEU A 76 8.98 3.37 -2.51
C LEU A 76 7.85 4.00 -3.30
N ALA A 77 7.25 5.09 -2.78
CA ALA A 77 6.15 5.79 -3.44
C ALA A 77 6.03 7.23 -2.92
N PRO A 78 5.40 8.15 -3.67
CA PRO A 78 4.98 9.46 -3.15
C PRO A 78 4.08 9.27 -1.92
N PHE A 79 4.28 10.13 -0.91
CA PHE A 79 3.53 10.06 0.34
C PHE A 79 2.96 11.41 0.77
N LEU A 80 1.81 11.35 1.43
CA LEU A 80 1.11 12.51 1.95
C LEU A 80 1.80 13.04 3.21
N VAL A 81 2.01 14.35 3.26
CA VAL A 81 2.46 15.10 4.44
C VAL A 81 1.40 16.13 4.81
N ALA A 82 0.74 15.87 5.92
CA ALA A 82 -0.34 16.70 6.47
C ALA A 82 -0.09 17.13 7.92
N SER A 83 1.11 16.89 8.45
CA SER A 83 1.53 17.24 9.80
C SER A 83 2.86 18.00 9.78
N ASN A 84 3.19 18.62 10.91
CA ASN A 84 4.47 19.31 11.08
C ASN A 84 5.59 18.27 11.19
N VAL A 85 6.40 18.13 10.14
CA VAL A 85 7.49 17.13 10.05
C VAL A 85 8.69 17.74 9.35
N THR A 86 9.87 17.16 9.59
CA THR A 86 11.06 17.40 8.79
C THR A 86 11.41 16.14 8.03
N VAL A 87 11.21 16.16 6.72
CA VAL A 87 11.65 15.09 5.83
C VAL A 87 13.15 15.23 5.63
N LYS A 88 13.88 14.17 5.96
CA LYS A 88 15.30 14.04 5.58
C LYS A 88 15.49 12.78 4.75
N ALA A 89 16.35 12.85 3.74
CA ALA A 89 16.60 11.74 2.84
C ALA A 89 18.08 11.62 2.47
N ILE A 90 18.55 10.37 2.27
CA ILE A 90 19.83 10.03 1.68
C ILE A 90 19.62 9.06 0.51
N GLY A 91 20.52 9.12 -0.47
CA GLY A 91 20.68 8.14 -1.53
C GLY A 91 21.85 7.20 -1.22
N GLU A 92 21.68 5.93 -1.54
CA GLU A 92 22.72 4.91 -1.46
C GLU A 92 22.90 4.22 -2.81
N VAL A 93 24.12 4.19 -3.28
CA VAL A 93 24.58 3.46 -4.46
C VAL A 93 25.58 2.42 -4.00
N SER A 94 25.39 1.16 -4.42
CA SER A 94 26.27 0.06 -4.00
C SER A 94 27.73 0.36 -4.37
N GLY A 95 28.62 0.30 -3.37
CA GLY A 95 30.05 0.57 -3.53
C GLY A 95 30.44 2.04 -3.46
N GLU A 96 29.51 2.96 -3.25
CA GLU A 96 29.76 4.38 -3.04
C GLU A 96 29.52 4.78 -1.57
N ALA A 97 30.00 5.97 -1.20
CA ALA A 97 29.62 6.57 0.08
C ALA A 97 28.17 7.05 0.01
N ALA A 98 27.46 6.99 1.14
CA ALA A 98 26.12 7.54 1.22
C ALA A 98 26.11 9.03 0.83
N SER A 99 25.05 9.48 0.19
CA SER A 99 24.89 10.87 -0.24
C SER A 99 24.88 11.86 0.92
N PRO A 100 25.11 13.15 0.65
CA PRO A 100 24.70 14.20 1.58
C PRO A 100 23.20 14.11 1.89
N VAL A 101 22.82 14.57 3.09
CA VAL A 101 21.41 14.58 3.53
C VAL A 101 20.65 15.70 2.83
N ALA A 102 19.61 15.37 2.08
CA ALA A 102 18.57 16.33 1.70
C ALA A 102 17.64 16.55 2.90
N SER A 103 17.17 17.79 3.12
CA SER A 103 16.29 18.12 4.25
C SER A 103 15.27 19.18 3.88
N GLN A 104 14.00 18.98 4.23
CA GLN A 104 12.93 19.96 4.07
C GLN A 104 11.95 19.87 5.23
N ALA A 105 11.70 21.01 5.88
CA ALA A 105 10.68 21.12 6.93
C ALA A 105 9.32 21.47 6.31
N PHE A 106 8.28 20.85 6.86
CA PHE A 106 6.87 21.13 6.54
C PHE A 106 6.15 21.51 7.84
N ALA A 107 5.36 22.55 7.78
CA ALA A 107 4.58 23.05 8.91
C ALA A 107 3.20 23.54 8.45
N PRO A 108 2.33 22.64 7.96
CA PRO A 108 1.00 23.02 7.50
C PRO A 108 0.10 23.51 8.64
N ASN A 109 0.39 23.17 9.90
CA ASN A 109 -0.33 23.60 11.10
C ASN A 109 -1.86 23.35 11.00
N LEU A 110 -2.24 22.19 10.51
CA LEU A 110 -3.64 21.83 10.28
C LEU A 110 -4.31 21.38 11.58
N ALA A 111 -5.57 21.78 11.74
CA ALA A 111 -6.40 21.28 12.84
C ALA A 111 -6.77 19.80 12.62
N PRO A 112 -7.01 19.02 13.69
CA PRO A 112 -7.57 17.67 13.58
C PRO A 112 -8.87 17.67 12.78
N GLY A 113 -9.06 16.64 11.96
CA GLY A 113 -10.24 16.50 11.09
C GLY A 113 -10.23 17.36 9.82
N THR A 114 -9.13 18.05 9.51
CA THR A 114 -9.00 18.78 8.25
C THR A 114 -8.86 17.81 7.08
N LEU A 115 -9.68 17.98 6.02
CA LEU A 115 -9.56 17.24 4.78
C LEU A 115 -8.25 17.60 4.08
N VAL A 116 -7.39 16.64 3.80
CA VAL A 116 -6.04 16.89 3.26
C VAL A 116 -5.79 16.27 1.90
N TRP A 117 -6.59 15.29 1.53
CA TRP A 117 -6.57 14.68 0.21
C TRP A 117 -7.93 14.01 -0.09
N SER A 118 -8.32 14.00 -1.37
CA SER A 118 -9.49 13.25 -1.82
C SER A 118 -9.42 12.87 -3.29
N ASP A 119 -10.13 11.80 -3.64
CA ASP A 119 -10.63 11.54 -4.98
C ASP A 119 -12.16 11.46 -4.88
N GLU A 120 -12.82 12.42 -5.52
CA GLU A 120 -14.28 12.54 -5.53
C GLU A 120 -14.90 11.86 -6.75
N PHE A 121 -14.11 11.13 -7.55
CA PHE A 121 -14.51 10.45 -8.77
C PHE A 121 -15.38 11.29 -9.73
N SER A 122 -15.14 12.60 -9.72
CA SER A 122 -15.91 13.54 -10.53
C SER A 122 -15.69 13.31 -12.02
N ASN A 123 -16.78 13.23 -12.78
CA ASN A 123 -16.74 13.03 -14.22
C ASN A 123 -17.64 14.05 -14.95
N SER A 124 -17.03 14.92 -15.72
CA SER A 124 -17.71 15.93 -16.53
C SER A 124 -17.65 15.66 -18.03
N THR A 125 -17.23 14.47 -18.45
CA THR A 125 -16.99 14.16 -19.88
C THR A 125 -18.26 13.83 -20.66
N GLY A 126 -19.38 13.55 -19.97
CA GLY A 126 -20.64 13.11 -20.60
C GLY A 126 -20.66 11.63 -21.03
N SER A 127 -19.61 10.89 -20.71
CA SER A 127 -19.49 9.44 -20.94
C SER A 127 -18.66 8.82 -19.81
N ASN A 128 -18.68 7.49 -19.67
CA ASN A 128 -17.82 6.81 -18.70
C ASN A 128 -16.35 7.13 -18.98
N ALA A 129 -15.57 7.38 -17.92
CA ALA A 129 -14.18 7.79 -17.99
C ALA A 129 -13.25 6.89 -17.17
N ALA A 130 -11.95 6.95 -17.47
CA ALA A 130 -10.94 6.30 -16.63
C ALA A 130 -10.90 6.94 -15.23
N PRO A 131 -10.68 6.16 -14.15
CA PRO A 131 -10.17 6.70 -12.90
C PRO A 131 -8.86 7.47 -13.11
N ASN A 132 -8.58 8.44 -12.24
CA ASN A 132 -7.41 9.30 -12.37
C ASN A 132 -6.10 8.50 -12.33
N SER A 133 -5.41 8.40 -13.46
CA SER A 133 -4.16 7.63 -13.59
C SER A 133 -2.97 8.22 -12.83
N ALA A 134 -3.06 9.44 -12.32
CA ALA A 134 -2.05 9.99 -11.43
C ALA A 134 -2.18 9.46 -9.98
N THR A 135 -3.33 8.84 -9.65
CA THR A 135 -3.62 8.27 -8.34
C THR A 135 -3.76 6.74 -8.39
N TRP A 136 -4.34 6.22 -9.48
CA TRP A 136 -4.77 4.83 -9.56
C TRP A 136 -4.10 4.05 -10.69
N THR A 137 -3.72 2.84 -10.35
CA THR A 137 -3.30 1.78 -11.26
C THR A 137 -4.07 0.50 -10.92
N TYR A 138 -3.75 -0.64 -11.56
CA TYR A 138 -4.53 -1.86 -11.43
C TYR A 138 -3.63 -3.07 -11.14
N ASP A 139 -4.16 -4.01 -10.38
CA ASP A 139 -3.79 -5.40 -10.51
C ASP A 139 -4.61 -6.02 -11.64
N THR A 140 -4.00 -6.86 -12.47
CA THR A 140 -4.67 -7.46 -13.63
C THR A 140 -4.35 -8.94 -13.76
N GLY A 141 -5.27 -9.68 -14.39
CA GLY A 141 -5.13 -11.11 -14.62
C GLY A 141 -5.91 -11.98 -13.66
N ALA A 142 -5.79 -13.30 -13.86
CA ALA A 142 -6.36 -14.35 -13.03
C ALA A 142 -5.27 -15.00 -12.17
N GLY A 143 -5.63 -15.98 -11.34
CA GLY A 143 -4.66 -16.76 -10.55
C GLY A 143 -5.07 -16.94 -9.10
N GLY A 144 -6.30 -16.54 -8.76
CA GLY A 144 -6.91 -16.75 -7.44
C GLY A 144 -6.38 -15.84 -6.36
N TRP A 145 -5.44 -14.95 -6.65
CA TRP A 145 -4.94 -13.84 -5.80
C TRP A 145 -4.63 -14.21 -4.34
N GLY A 146 -4.24 -15.48 -4.11
CA GLY A 146 -3.97 -16.04 -2.78
C GLY A 146 -5.19 -16.63 -2.07
N ASN A 147 -6.40 -16.38 -2.54
CA ASN A 147 -7.67 -16.73 -1.91
C ASN A 147 -8.55 -17.67 -2.76
N GLN A 148 -8.04 -18.19 -3.88
CA GLN A 148 -8.80 -18.97 -4.88
C GLN A 148 -9.97 -18.18 -5.49
N GLU A 149 -9.79 -16.86 -5.65
CA GLU A 149 -10.74 -15.98 -6.33
C GLU A 149 -10.96 -16.44 -7.78
N LEU A 150 -12.17 -16.26 -8.32
CA LEU A 150 -12.59 -16.85 -9.59
C LEU A 150 -12.52 -15.87 -10.77
N GLU A 151 -12.42 -14.58 -10.49
CA GLU A 151 -12.42 -13.55 -11.53
C GLU A 151 -11.02 -13.35 -12.17
N THR A 152 -11.07 -12.74 -13.34
CA THR A 152 -9.93 -12.05 -13.94
C THR A 152 -10.08 -10.56 -13.67
N TYR A 153 -9.12 -9.94 -13.00
CA TYR A 153 -9.11 -8.49 -12.83
C TYR A 153 -8.69 -7.78 -14.11
N CYS A 154 -9.49 -6.79 -14.49
CA CYS A 154 -9.37 -6.01 -15.71
C CYS A 154 -9.10 -4.54 -15.41
N SER A 155 -8.19 -3.91 -16.15
CA SER A 155 -8.01 -2.46 -16.11
C SER A 155 -9.02 -1.76 -17.02
N TRP A 156 -9.23 -0.46 -16.81
CA TRP A 156 -9.99 0.38 -17.72
C TRP A 156 -9.47 0.28 -19.17
N GLY A 157 -10.39 0.13 -20.12
CA GLY A 157 -10.09 0.08 -21.55
C GLY A 157 -9.42 -1.21 -22.02
N SER A 158 -9.21 -2.21 -21.17
CA SER A 158 -8.61 -3.49 -21.57
C SER A 158 -9.54 -4.30 -22.46
N ASN A 159 -8.97 -4.85 -23.55
CA ASN A 159 -9.58 -5.87 -24.42
C ASN A 159 -8.81 -7.20 -24.37
N ALA A 160 -7.91 -7.37 -23.40
CA ALA A 160 -7.24 -8.66 -23.21
C ALA A 160 -8.25 -9.66 -22.64
N SER A 161 -8.52 -10.75 -23.41
CA SER A 161 -9.51 -11.77 -22.99
C SER A 161 -9.25 -12.27 -21.56
N PRO A 162 -10.27 -12.35 -20.69
CA PRO A 162 -11.71 -12.17 -20.93
C PRO A 162 -12.21 -10.72 -20.76
N CYS A 163 -11.34 -9.72 -20.56
CA CYS A 163 -11.71 -8.32 -20.38
C CYS A 163 -12.32 -7.71 -21.66
N SER A 164 -13.18 -6.70 -21.51
CA SER A 164 -13.83 -6.00 -22.61
C SER A 164 -13.93 -4.49 -22.34
N ALA A 165 -13.37 -3.67 -23.24
CA ALA A 165 -13.49 -2.22 -23.14
C ALA A 165 -14.91 -1.71 -23.38
N SER A 166 -15.77 -2.48 -24.08
CA SER A 166 -17.20 -2.14 -24.25
C SER A 166 -18.05 -2.49 -23.04
N HIS A 167 -17.56 -3.34 -22.14
CA HIS A 167 -18.16 -3.71 -20.88
C HIS A 167 -17.09 -3.62 -19.79
N PRO A 168 -16.65 -2.41 -19.43
CA PRO A 168 -15.53 -2.23 -18.52
C PRO A 168 -15.88 -2.72 -17.11
N SER A 169 -14.91 -3.36 -16.45
CA SER A 169 -15.05 -3.78 -15.06
C SER A 169 -14.74 -2.65 -14.07
N VAL A 170 -14.25 -1.50 -14.54
CA VAL A 170 -13.99 -0.31 -13.72
C VAL A 170 -14.14 0.93 -14.57
N TYR A 171 -14.82 1.96 -14.04
CA TYR A 171 -14.96 3.27 -14.69
C TYR A 171 -15.51 4.30 -13.71
N VAL A 172 -15.32 5.59 -14.03
CA VAL A 172 -16.03 6.69 -13.37
C VAL A 172 -17.25 7.02 -14.22
N GLY A 173 -18.43 6.85 -13.65
CA GLY A 173 -19.71 7.07 -14.31
C GLY A 173 -20.04 8.54 -14.50
N THR A 174 -21.00 8.84 -15.37
CA THR A 174 -21.56 10.20 -15.54
C THR A 174 -22.41 10.63 -14.34
N ASP A 175 -22.73 9.70 -13.46
CA ASP A 175 -23.38 9.92 -12.16
C ASP A 175 -22.42 10.40 -11.07
N GLY A 176 -21.10 10.45 -11.38
CA GLY A 176 -20.07 10.95 -10.48
C GLY A 176 -19.58 9.90 -9.48
N TYR A 177 -19.82 8.62 -9.73
CA TYR A 177 -19.33 7.53 -8.89
C TYR A 177 -18.25 6.71 -9.62
N LEU A 178 -17.32 6.13 -8.84
CA LEU A 178 -16.52 5.03 -9.32
C LEU A 178 -17.36 3.76 -9.29
N HIS A 179 -17.39 3.06 -10.42
CA HIS A 179 -18.01 1.75 -10.56
C HIS A 179 -16.92 0.68 -10.62
N ILE A 180 -16.99 -0.32 -9.76
CA ILE A 180 -16.25 -1.58 -9.87
C ILE A 180 -17.27 -2.68 -10.09
N VAL A 181 -17.19 -3.32 -11.27
CA VAL A 181 -18.23 -4.17 -11.80
C VAL A 181 -17.74 -5.61 -11.96
N ALA A 182 -18.30 -6.50 -11.17
CA ALA A 182 -18.16 -7.93 -11.39
C ALA A 182 -19.14 -8.39 -12.47
N GLN A 183 -18.65 -9.09 -13.49
CA GLN A 183 -19.42 -9.57 -14.61
C GLN A 183 -19.24 -11.08 -14.80
N GLN A 184 -20.26 -11.71 -15.31
CA GLN A 184 -20.22 -13.11 -15.76
C GLN A 184 -20.64 -13.18 -17.24
N PRO A 185 -19.68 -13.05 -18.17
CA PRO A 185 -19.98 -13.24 -19.59
C PRO A 185 -20.49 -14.65 -19.88
N ALA A 186 -21.10 -14.83 -21.04
CA ALA A 186 -21.74 -16.08 -21.45
C ALA A 186 -20.82 -17.32 -21.45
N ASN A 187 -19.50 -17.14 -21.43
CA ASN A 187 -18.51 -18.22 -21.32
C ASN A 187 -18.27 -18.71 -19.87
N GLY A 188 -18.98 -18.14 -18.88
CA GLY A 188 -18.88 -18.52 -17.48
C GLY A 188 -17.63 -18.02 -16.74
N VAL A 189 -16.75 -17.23 -17.40
CA VAL A 189 -15.56 -16.63 -16.77
C VAL A 189 -15.95 -15.31 -16.13
N TYR A 190 -15.66 -15.16 -14.84
CA TYR A 190 -15.89 -13.88 -14.15
C TYR A 190 -14.82 -12.86 -14.51
N THR A 191 -15.22 -11.60 -14.64
CA THR A 191 -14.32 -10.46 -14.70
C THR A 191 -14.71 -9.45 -13.63
N SER A 192 -13.73 -8.72 -13.10
CA SER A 192 -13.92 -7.66 -12.12
C SER A 192 -12.75 -6.68 -12.19
N ALA A 193 -12.61 -5.79 -11.20
CA ALA A 193 -11.45 -4.92 -11.11
C ALA A 193 -10.89 -4.84 -9.69
N ARG A 194 -9.56 -4.68 -9.63
CA ARG A 194 -8.78 -4.37 -8.43
C ARG A 194 -7.89 -3.18 -8.73
N MET A 195 -8.27 -2.06 -8.16
CA MET A 195 -7.66 -0.76 -8.35
C MET A 195 -6.80 -0.43 -7.15
N LYS A 196 -5.61 0.15 -7.35
CA LYS A 196 -4.67 0.47 -6.27
C LYS A 196 -3.90 1.76 -6.53
N SER A 197 -3.49 2.42 -5.45
CA SER A 197 -2.65 3.62 -5.51
C SER A 197 -1.14 3.34 -5.39
N GLN A 198 -0.72 2.08 -5.45
CA GLN A 198 0.68 1.66 -5.32
C GLN A 198 1.60 2.38 -6.29
N GLY A 199 2.68 2.99 -5.76
CA GLY A 199 3.66 3.75 -6.55
C GLY A 199 3.22 5.16 -6.94
N LEU A 200 1.97 5.55 -6.70
CA LEU A 200 1.38 6.82 -7.11
C LEU A 200 0.98 7.69 -5.90
N PHE A 201 0.34 7.09 -4.91
CA PHE A 201 -0.09 7.78 -3.68
C PHE A 201 -0.04 6.82 -2.50
N SER A 202 0.39 7.32 -1.35
CA SER A 202 0.38 6.57 -0.09
C SER A 202 0.26 7.49 1.12
N LEU A 203 -0.13 6.93 2.26
CA LEU A 203 -0.20 7.66 3.51
C LEU A 203 0.57 6.92 4.62
N PRO A 204 1.37 7.63 5.43
CA PRO A 204 2.10 7.03 6.55
C PRO A 204 1.26 6.90 7.81
N TYR A 205 0.27 7.74 8.00
CA TYR A 205 -0.74 7.79 9.06
C TYR A 205 -1.87 8.72 8.62
N GLY A 206 -2.98 8.75 9.33
CA GLY A 206 -4.09 9.63 9.07
C GLY A 206 -5.43 8.96 9.31
N ARG A 207 -6.50 9.70 9.08
CA ARG A 207 -7.84 9.15 8.97
C ARG A 207 -8.21 9.05 7.49
N ILE A 208 -8.49 7.85 7.01
CA ILE A 208 -8.96 7.61 5.65
C ILE A 208 -10.36 7.03 5.69
N GLU A 209 -11.20 7.44 4.75
CA GLU A 209 -12.55 6.90 4.60
C GLU A 209 -12.96 6.84 3.13
N ALA A 210 -13.86 5.91 2.81
CA ALA A 210 -14.56 5.82 1.55
C ALA A 210 -16.06 5.74 1.79
N ARG A 211 -16.87 6.47 1.01
CA ARG A 211 -18.31 6.31 1.00
C ARG A 211 -18.71 5.39 -0.13
N MET A 212 -19.34 4.28 0.22
CA MET A 212 -19.53 3.16 -0.70
C MET A 212 -20.95 2.59 -0.59
N GLN A 213 -21.43 2.04 -1.72
CA GLN A 213 -22.60 1.18 -1.80
C GLN A 213 -22.14 -0.20 -2.28
N LEU A 214 -22.46 -1.24 -1.52
CA LEU A 214 -21.94 -2.59 -1.74
C LEU A 214 -22.95 -3.44 -2.51
N PRO A 215 -22.49 -4.37 -3.37
CA PRO A 215 -23.35 -5.33 -4.04
C PRO A 215 -23.82 -6.44 -3.08
N GLU A 216 -24.94 -7.05 -3.41
CA GLU A 216 -25.52 -8.19 -2.69
C GLU A 216 -25.33 -9.50 -3.47
N GLY A 217 -25.18 -10.61 -2.74
CA GLY A 217 -25.20 -11.95 -3.29
C GLY A 217 -24.04 -12.82 -2.79
N GLN A 218 -24.35 -14.10 -2.61
CA GLN A 218 -23.39 -15.10 -2.21
C GLN A 218 -22.21 -15.16 -3.19
N GLY A 219 -21.00 -15.11 -2.67
CA GLY A 219 -19.77 -15.20 -3.47
C GLY A 219 -19.27 -13.86 -4.02
N LEU A 220 -19.89 -12.74 -3.65
CA LEU A 220 -19.36 -11.41 -3.90
C LEU A 220 -18.53 -10.94 -2.67
N TRP A 221 -17.38 -10.32 -2.94
CA TRP A 221 -16.44 -9.88 -1.91
C TRP A 221 -15.87 -8.50 -2.25
N PRO A 222 -16.63 -7.43 -2.00
CA PRO A 222 -16.13 -6.06 -2.05
C PRO A 222 -15.18 -5.79 -0.90
N ALA A 223 -14.09 -5.04 -1.17
CA ALA A 223 -13.11 -4.65 -0.18
C ALA A 223 -12.55 -3.24 -0.41
N PHE A 224 -12.32 -2.55 0.71
CA PHE A 224 -11.55 -1.32 0.84
C PHE A 224 -10.47 -1.53 1.89
N TRP A 225 -9.21 -1.46 1.49
CA TRP A 225 -8.09 -1.86 2.32
C TRP A 225 -6.79 -1.17 1.94
N LEU A 226 -5.78 -1.31 2.79
CA LEU A 226 -4.46 -0.74 2.60
C LEU A 226 -3.38 -1.79 2.78
N MET A 227 -2.31 -1.67 2.01
CA MET A 227 -1.14 -2.54 2.10
C MET A 227 0.15 -1.73 2.14
N GLY A 228 1.12 -2.20 2.94
CA GLY A 228 2.43 -1.54 3.07
C GLY A 228 3.21 -1.51 1.76
N ASN A 229 3.76 -0.35 1.42
CA ASN A 229 4.52 -0.15 0.17
C ASN A 229 5.75 -1.07 0.04
N ASN A 230 6.30 -1.54 1.17
CA ASN A 230 7.46 -2.43 1.21
C ASN A 230 7.14 -3.92 0.88
N ILE A 231 5.93 -4.22 0.43
CA ILE A 231 5.51 -5.60 0.10
C ILE A 231 6.49 -6.31 -0.84
N ALA A 232 7.06 -5.62 -1.83
CA ALA A 232 8.02 -6.22 -2.75
C ALA A 232 9.35 -6.62 -2.08
N THR A 233 9.68 -6.01 -0.93
CA THR A 233 10.93 -6.24 -0.20
C THR A 233 10.76 -7.28 0.90
N VAL A 234 9.67 -7.16 1.70
CA VAL A 234 9.48 -8.00 2.90
C VAL A 234 8.42 -9.07 2.71
N GLY A 235 7.61 -8.97 1.65
CA GLY A 235 6.49 -9.89 1.37
C GLY A 235 5.29 -9.67 2.28
N TRP A 236 4.20 -10.36 1.94
CA TRP A 236 3.00 -10.46 2.78
C TRP A 236 3.17 -11.61 3.79
N PRO A 237 2.72 -11.49 5.04
CA PRO A 237 2.05 -10.35 5.65
C PRO A 237 3.00 -9.37 6.38
N ALA A 238 4.32 -9.47 6.16
CA ALA A 238 5.31 -8.65 6.87
C ALA A 238 5.24 -7.16 6.50
N CYS A 239 4.71 -6.83 5.32
CA CYS A 239 4.44 -5.45 4.91
C CYS A 239 3.33 -4.77 5.73
N GLY A 240 2.47 -5.56 6.37
CA GLY A 240 1.24 -5.10 7.03
C GLY A 240 0.11 -4.87 6.04
N GLU A 241 -1.08 -5.35 6.40
CA GLU A 241 -2.34 -5.15 5.67
C GLU A 241 -3.40 -4.66 6.66
N MET A 242 -4.21 -3.70 6.24
CA MET A 242 -5.27 -3.07 7.04
C MET A 242 -6.56 -3.05 6.22
N ASP A 243 -7.48 -3.95 6.52
CA ASP A 243 -8.76 -4.06 5.83
C ASP A 243 -9.78 -3.18 6.52
N VAL A 244 -10.06 -2.03 5.90
CA VAL A 244 -10.99 -1.05 6.45
C VAL A 244 -12.42 -1.57 6.37
N MET A 245 -12.74 -2.25 5.28
CA MET A 245 -14.02 -2.89 5.05
C MET A 245 -13.85 -4.08 4.13
N GLU A 246 -14.31 -5.23 4.59
CA GLU A 246 -14.60 -6.40 3.80
C GLU A 246 -16.05 -6.81 4.03
N HIS A 247 -16.74 -7.19 2.97
CA HIS A 247 -18.11 -7.69 3.04
C HIS A 247 -18.25 -9.00 2.27
N VAL A 248 -18.91 -9.98 2.87
CA VAL A 248 -19.30 -11.23 2.20
C VAL A 248 -20.72 -11.60 2.59
N ASN A 249 -21.53 -11.94 1.62
CA ASN A 249 -22.97 -12.14 1.83
C ASN A 249 -23.37 -13.56 2.25
N ALA A 250 -22.48 -14.32 2.89
CA ALA A 250 -22.82 -15.63 3.41
C ALA A 250 -21.91 -16.00 4.59
N PRO A 251 -22.43 -16.67 5.60
CA PRO A 251 -23.85 -17.03 5.84
C PRO A 251 -24.68 -15.93 6.53
N VAL A 252 -24.10 -14.78 6.85
CA VAL A 252 -24.74 -13.66 7.56
C VAL A 252 -24.71 -12.42 6.67
N PRO A 253 -25.86 -11.97 6.11
CA PRO A 253 -25.89 -10.95 5.07
C PRO A 253 -25.54 -9.52 5.53
N ASP A 254 -25.68 -9.16 6.79
CA ASP A 254 -25.63 -7.77 7.24
C ASP A 254 -24.44 -7.46 8.18
N TRP A 255 -23.23 -7.84 7.79
CA TRP A 255 -22.03 -7.47 8.54
C TRP A 255 -20.86 -7.08 7.62
N ILE A 256 -19.94 -6.32 8.15
CA ILE A 256 -18.62 -6.07 7.56
C ILE A 256 -17.53 -6.55 8.51
N ALA A 257 -16.37 -6.87 7.97
CA ALA A 257 -15.17 -7.15 8.74
C ALA A 257 -14.17 -6.01 8.59
N GLY A 258 -13.48 -5.69 9.68
CA GLY A 258 -12.28 -4.88 9.68
C GLY A 258 -11.13 -5.69 10.27
N SER A 259 -10.04 -5.81 9.54
CA SER A 259 -8.95 -6.70 9.87
C SER A 259 -7.59 -6.01 9.85
N VAL A 260 -6.62 -6.58 10.55
CA VAL A 260 -5.19 -6.29 10.36
C VAL A 260 -4.44 -7.60 10.22
N HIS A 261 -3.58 -7.70 9.19
CA HIS A 261 -2.75 -8.87 8.93
C HIS A 261 -1.27 -8.52 9.10
N MET A 262 -0.55 -9.39 9.80
CA MET A 262 0.85 -9.21 10.17
C MET A 262 1.56 -10.56 10.33
N PRO A 263 2.90 -10.59 10.41
CA PRO A 263 3.62 -11.83 10.66
C PRO A 263 3.08 -12.59 11.87
N SER A 264 2.82 -13.88 11.67
CA SER A 264 2.31 -14.82 12.67
C SER A 264 0.95 -14.47 13.27
N GLY A 265 0.12 -13.64 12.60
CA GLY A 265 -1.21 -13.35 13.13
C GLY A 265 -2.10 -12.52 12.21
N SER A 266 -3.38 -12.56 12.52
CA SER A 266 -4.40 -11.62 12.03
C SER A 266 -5.41 -11.36 13.13
N LEU A 267 -5.97 -10.16 13.15
CA LEU A 267 -7.05 -9.76 14.06
C LEU A 267 -8.20 -9.26 13.22
N THR A 268 -9.38 -9.79 13.44
CA THR A 268 -10.60 -9.42 12.72
C THR A 268 -11.74 -9.17 13.69
N LEU A 269 -12.47 -8.09 13.51
CA LEU A 269 -13.73 -7.81 14.19
C LEU A 269 -14.81 -7.50 13.17
N GLN A 270 -16.03 -7.95 13.45
CA GLN A 270 -17.18 -7.75 12.62
C GLN A 270 -18.10 -6.66 13.20
N PHE A 271 -18.73 -5.89 12.33
CA PHE A 271 -19.75 -4.92 12.69
C PHE A 271 -21.07 -5.28 11.96
N PRO A 272 -22.21 -5.37 12.66
CA PRO A 272 -22.49 -4.95 14.03
C PRO A 272 -22.30 -6.03 15.10
N GLY A 273 -21.42 -6.96 14.96
CA GLY A 273 -21.28 -8.13 15.83
C GLY A 273 -21.20 -7.90 17.36
N VAL A 274 -20.97 -6.67 17.82
CA VAL A 274 -20.69 -6.38 19.26
C VAL A 274 -21.54 -5.25 19.84
N THR A 275 -22.17 -4.39 19.03
CA THR A 275 -22.70 -3.11 19.53
C THR A 275 -24.23 -3.00 19.61
N GLY A 276 -24.99 -3.99 19.16
CA GLY A 276 -26.46 -3.92 19.13
C GLY A 276 -27.03 -2.82 18.22
N GLN A 277 -26.20 -2.22 17.36
CA GLN A 277 -26.64 -1.26 16.36
C GLN A 277 -27.23 -2.01 15.17
N SER A 278 -28.31 -1.50 14.60
CA SER A 278 -28.83 -1.98 13.33
C SER A 278 -27.97 -1.39 12.20
N PHE A 279 -27.36 -2.25 11.42
CA PHE A 279 -26.60 -1.90 10.23
C PHE A 279 -27.06 -2.83 9.11
N SER A 280 -27.23 -2.30 7.92
CA SER A 280 -27.52 -3.10 6.73
C SER A 280 -26.49 -2.76 5.65
N ALA A 281 -25.43 -3.54 5.58
CA ALA A 281 -24.42 -3.41 4.53
C ALA A 281 -25.00 -3.73 3.13
N ALA A 282 -26.04 -4.53 3.11
CA ALA A 282 -26.52 -5.21 1.92
C ALA A 282 -27.74 -4.56 1.25
N SER A 283 -28.38 -3.59 1.84
CA SER A 283 -29.65 -3.06 1.31
C SER A 283 -29.50 -1.99 0.22
N GLY A 284 -28.37 -1.91 -0.48
CA GLY A 284 -28.09 -0.84 -1.43
C GLY A 284 -27.92 0.53 -0.75
N ALA A 285 -27.72 0.55 0.56
CA ALA A 285 -27.49 1.77 1.32
C ALA A 285 -26.04 2.28 1.13
N TRP A 286 -25.89 3.59 1.17
CA TRP A 286 -24.60 4.25 1.20
C TRP A 286 -24.09 4.35 2.64
N HIS A 287 -22.89 3.85 2.89
CA HIS A 287 -22.20 3.97 4.16
C HIS A 287 -20.81 4.55 3.99
N VAL A 288 -20.30 5.16 5.04
CA VAL A 288 -18.90 5.60 5.15
C VAL A 288 -18.13 4.54 5.95
N TYR A 289 -17.15 3.93 5.31
CA TYR A 289 -16.21 3.01 5.96
C TYR A 289 -14.90 3.72 6.17
N GLY A 290 -14.40 3.72 7.39
CA GLY A 290 -13.23 4.52 7.71
C GLY A 290 -12.26 3.88 8.69
N MET A 291 -11.02 4.34 8.61
CA MET A 291 -9.91 3.95 9.46
C MET A 291 -9.23 5.19 10.06
N ILE A 292 -8.85 5.09 11.32
CA ILE A 292 -7.95 6.01 12.01
C ILE A 292 -6.66 5.25 12.28
N TRP A 293 -5.58 5.64 11.63
CA TRP A 293 -4.27 5.02 11.79
C TRP A 293 -3.28 6.01 12.36
N SER A 294 -2.83 5.74 13.58
CA SER A 294 -1.78 6.47 14.27
C SER A 294 -0.70 5.51 14.77
N LYS A 295 0.42 6.05 15.20
CA LYS A 295 1.47 5.24 15.80
C LYS A 295 0.91 4.47 17.02
N GLY A 296 1.06 3.15 16.99
CA GLY A 296 0.56 2.24 18.03
C GLY A 296 -0.93 1.93 17.96
N MET A 297 -1.67 2.38 16.94
CA MET A 297 -3.11 2.14 16.89
C MET A 297 -3.68 2.14 15.48
N VAL A 298 -4.52 1.16 15.17
CA VAL A 298 -5.42 1.11 14.01
C VAL A 298 -6.84 0.93 14.52
N GLN A 299 -7.75 1.83 14.12
CA GLN A 299 -9.16 1.78 14.50
C GLN A 299 -10.05 1.83 13.26
N TYR A 300 -11.15 1.10 13.27
CA TYR A 300 -12.15 1.11 12.20
C TYR A 300 -13.49 1.63 12.69
N TYR A 301 -14.19 2.37 11.81
CA TYR A 301 -15.51 2.93 12.10
C TYR A 301 -16.45 2.86 10.90
N VAL A 302 -17.74 3.00 11.16
CA VAL A 302 -18.80 3.11 10.16
C VAL A 302 -19.58 4.40 10.37
N ASP A 303 -19.84 5.13 9.29
CA ASP A 303 -20.61 6.36 9.15
C ASP A 303 -20.06 7.57 9.93
N SER A 304 -19.39 7.36 11.04
CA SER A 304 -18.80 8.45 11.82
C SER A 304 -17.56 7.99 12.56
N PRO A 305 -16.50 8.80 12.61
CA PRO A 305 -15.32 8.55 13.44
C PRO A 305 -15.63 8.33 14.94
N ALA A 306 -16.82 8.73 15.39
CA ALA A 306 -17.29 8.44 16.75
C ALA A 306 -17.81 7.01 16.91
N ASN A 307 -18.12 6.31 15.81
CA ASN A 307 -18.62 4.94 15.81
C ASN A 307 -17.51 3.91 15.57
N VAL A 308 -16.46 3.98 16.37
CA VAL A 308 -15.37 2.99 16.32
C VAL A 308 -15.90 1.65 16.82
N TYR A 309 -15.78 0.61 15.97
CA TYR A 309 -16.17 -0.76 16.32
C TYR A 309 -14.97 -1.69 16.54
N ALA A 310 -13.81 -1.37 16.00
CA ALA A 310 -12.59 -2.16 16.17
C ALA A 310 -11.41 -1.24 16.51
N SER A 311 -10.56 -1.69 17.43
CA SER A 311 -9.34 -0.98 17.81
C SER A 311 -8.22 -2.00 18.06
N TYR A 312 -7.15 -1.88 17.28
CA TYR A 312 -5.99 -2.76 17.33
C TYR A 312 -4.76 -1.98 17.74
N THR A 313 -3.96 -2.57 18.63
CA THR A 313 -2.70 -2.02 19.14
C THR A 313 -1.66 -3.14 19.22
N PRO A 314 -0.36 -2.83 19.42
CA PRO A 314 0.63 -3.87 19.71
C PRO A 314 0.23 -4.78 20.88
N ALA A 315 -0.49 -4.25 21.89
CA ALA A 315 -1.00 -5.05 23.02
C ALA A 315 -2.06 -6.09 22.60
N SER A 316 -2.78 -5.86 21.50
CA SER A 316 -3.75 -6.82 20.94
C SER A 316 -3.08 -8.12 20.45
N LEU A 317 -1.76 -8.12 20.28
CA LEU A 317 -0.98 -9.31 19.89
C LEU A 317 -0.57 -10.17 21.09
N THR A 318 -0.97 -9.81 22.30
CA THR A 318 -0.61 -10.57 23.52
C THR A 318 -1.11 -12.01 23.41
N GLY A 319 -0.19 -12.96 23.56
CA GLY A 319 -0.48 -14.41 23.43
C GLY A 319 -0.35 -14.97 22.00
N GLN A 320 -0.11 -14.14 21.01
CA GLN A 320 0.19 -14.60 19.64
C GLN A 320 1.71 -14.74 19.47
N ALA A 321 2.21 -15.97 19.55
CA ALA A 321 3.64 -16.24 19.47
C ALA A 321 4.23 -15.84 18.11
N GLY A 322 5.26 -14.99 18.12
CA GLY A 322 5.95 -14.53 16.92
C GLY A 322 5.23 -13.42 16.15
N ALA A 323 4.10 -12.91 16.63
CA ALA A 323 3.42 -11.80 16.00
C ALA A 323 4.25 -10.50 16.11
N VAL A 324 4.34 -9.77 15.00
CA VAL A 324 5.07 -8.50 14.90
C VAL A 324 4.11 -7.44 14.39
N TRP A 325 4.10 -6.28 15.04
CA TRP A 325 3.29 -5.12 14.66
C TRP A 325 4.01 -4.27 13.60
N PRO A 326 3.64 -4.34 12.31
CA PRO A 326 4.37 -3.65 11.25
C PRO A 326 3.91 -2.19 11.06
N PHE A 327 2.77 -1.80 11.63
CA PHE A 327 2.08 -0.53 11.33
C PHE A 327 2.76 0.71 11.94
N ASP A 328 3.83 0.54 12.72
CA ASP A 328 4.64 1.61 13.31
C ASP A 328 6.04 1.75 12.65
N SER A 329 6.30 0.99 11.61
CA SER A 329 7.61 0.92 10.95
C SER A 329 8.00 2.20 10.19
N GLY A 330 7.08 3.18 10.07
CA GLY A 330 7.25 4.37 9.26
C GLY A 330 7.02 4.16 7.76
N ASN A 331 6.75 2.91 7.33
CA ASN A 331 6.35 2.65 5.96
C ASN A 331 4.96 3.22 5.71
N SER A 332 4.81 3.91 4.59
CA SER A 332 3.50 4.32 4.11
C SER A 332 2.76 3.14 3.47
N SER A 333 1.43 3.23 3.45
CA SER A 333 0.57 2.22 2.82
C SER A 333 -0.20 2.81 1.66
N PHE A 334 -0.40 2.01 0.62
CA PHE A 334 -1.22 2.34 -0.53
C PHE A 334 -2.63 1.79 -0.36
N VAL A 335 -3.58 2.41 -1.04
CA VAL A 335 -5.02 2.09 -0.99
C VAL A 335 -5.35 1.08 -2.08
N ILE A 336 -6.26 0.16 -1.76
CA ILE A 336 -6.82 -0.81 -2.70
C ILE A 336 -8.34 -0.81 -2.58
N LEU A 337 -9.01 -0.86 -3.75
CA LEU A 337 -10.46 -1.03 -3.91
C LEU A 337 -10.68 -2.17 -4.90
N ASN A 338 -11.44 -3.19 -4.52
CA ASN A 338 -11.77 -4.29 -5.41
C ASN A 338 -13.13 -4.91 -5.11
N LEU A 339 -13.63 -5.64 -6.10
CA LEU A 339 -14.77 -6.55 -5.95
C LEU A 339 -14.33 -7.93 -6.42
N ALA A 340 -13.97 -8.81 -5.48
CA ALA A 340 -13.65 -10.20 -5.78
C ALA A 340 -14.91 -11.03 -6.00
N VAL A 341 -14.75 -12.16 -6.71
CA VAL A 341 -15.82 -13.12 -6.98
C VAL A 341 -15.35 -14.51 -6.56
N GLY A 342 -16.08 -15.14 -5.67
CA GLY A 342 -15.72 -16.45 -5.15
C GLY A 342 -14.49 -16.40 -4.24
N GLY A 343 -13.89 -17.55 -4.04
CA GLY A 343 -12.71 -17.71 -3.20
C GLY A 343 -12.99 -18.30 -1.82
N ASN A 344 -11.94 -18.38 -1.02
CA ASN A 344 -11.97 -19.06 0.29
C ASN A 344 -12.90 -18.38 1.30
N PHE A 345 -13.03 -17.05 1.22
CA PHE A 345 -13.79 -16.29 2.22
C PHE A 345 -15.30 -16.24 1.90
N PRO A 346 -15.75 -15.77 0.72
CA PRO A 346 -17.17 -15.74 0.41
C PRO A 346 -17.73 -17.10 -0.05
N GLY A 347 -16.88 -18.03 -0.48
CA GLY A 347 -17.28 -19.24 -1.19
C GLY A 347 -17.70 -18.95 -2.64
N SER A 348 -18.21 -19.96 -3.32
CA SER A 348 -18.63 -19.82 -4.73
C SER A 348 -19.91 -19.01 -4.86
N PRO A 349 -20.07 -18.23 -5.94
CA PRO A 349 -21.34 -17.57 -6.27
C PRO A 349 -22.49 -18.57 -6.39
N THR A 350 -23.66 -18.17 -5.92
CA THR A 350 -24.90 -18.93 -6.03
C THR A 350 -25.98 -18.10 -6.72
N GLY A 351 -27.18 -18.64 -6.88
CA GLY A 351 -28.31 -17.95 -7.51
C GLY A 351 -28.78 -16.68 -6.79
N THR A 352 -28.23 -16.33 -5.62
CA THR A 352 -28.49 -15.04 -4.97
C THR A 352 -27.57 -13.93 -5.50
N ALA A 353 -26.43 -14.26 -6.10
CA ALA A 353 -25.59 -13.28 -6.80
C ALA A 353 -26.16 -13.00 -8.19
N THR A 354 -26.45 -11.76 -8.48
CA THR A 354 -26.90 -11.30 -9.80
C THR A 354 -25.75 -10.56 -10.50
N PHE A 355 -25.46 -10.92 -11.74
CA PHE A 355 -24.45 -10.26 -12.55
C PHE A 355 -25.09 -9.46 -13.69
N PRO A 356 -24.57 -8.25 -14.03
CA PRO A 356 -23.44 -7.60 -13.38
C PRO A 356 -23.77 -7.18 -11.95
N ALA A 357 -22.78 -7.30 -11.04
CA ALA A 357 -22.85 -6.80 -9.68
C ALA A 357 -21.89 -5.61 -9.53
N GLU A 358 -22.33 -4.55 -8.88
CA GLU A 358 -21.56 -3.29 -8.84
C GLU A 358 -21.28 -2.86 -7.39
N MET A 359 -20.03 -2.53 -7.12
CA MET A 359 -19.63 -1.73 -5.98
C MET A 359 -19.47 -0.29 -6.45
N LEU A 360 -20.20 0.63 -5.81
CA LEU A 360 -20.12 2.06 -6.09
C LEU A 360 -19.31 2.76 -5.01
N VAL A 361 -18.43 3.70 -5.43
CA VAL A 361 -17.65 4.54 -4.52
C VAL A 361 -17.88 6.00 -4.88
N ASP A 362 -18.40 6.78 -3.92
CA ASP A 362 -18.64 8.21 -4.06
C ASP A 362 -17.33 8.99 -3.94
N TYR A 363 -16.54 8.67 -2.92
CA TYR A 363 -15.25 9.27 -2.69
C TYR A 363 -14.31 8.39 -1.88
N VAL A 364 -13.01 8.70 -1.99
CA VAL A 364 -11.98 8.33 -1.00
C VAL A 364 -11.39 9.63 -0.45
N ARG A 365 -11.40 9.82 0.87
CA ARG A 365 -10.94 11.05 1.54
C ARG A 365 -9.95 10.75 2.66
N VAL A 366 -8.94 11.62 2.81
CA VAL A 366 -7.96 11.55 3.90
C VAL A 366 -8.00 12.84 4.70
N TYR A 367 -7.98 12.69 6.02
CA TYR A 367 -8.04 13.79 6.97
C TYR A 367 -6.87 13.72 7.96
N THR A 368 -6.53 14.85 8.54
CA THR A 368 -5.66 14.91 9.73
C THR A 368 -6.31 14.18 10.92
N GLN A 369 -5.48 13.71 11.84
CA GLN A 369 -5.92 13.17 13.14
C GLN A 369 -6.03 14.27 14.18
#